data_1156d38754dcbf01c4dafde0a53c0f2a
#
_entry.id   1156d38754dcbf01c4dafde0a53c0f2a
#
_cell.length_a   1.000
_cell.length_b   1.000
_cell.length_c   1.000
_cell.angle_alpha   90.00
_cell.angle_beta   90.00
_cell.angle_gamma   90.00
#
_symmetry.space_group_name_H-M   'P 1'
#
loop_
_entity.id
_entity.type
_entity.pdbx_description
1 polymer ?
#
loop_
_entity_poly.entity_id
_entity_poly.type
_entity_poly.pdbx_seq_one_letter_code
_entity_poly.pdbx_strand_id
1 'polypeptide(L)'
;MKNYIVKSLFLVTLLSLGACKNETPQKLTEGKTKKEIVSFAPKVTGRILKIYVEEGQTVKAGDTLAMLDVPEVSAKIAQAKGATAAATAQAQLAKNGATADQLRQLKAKQKGLAEQFEFAQKSYKRASNMFKDSLMSPQSYDEIFAKYQGAKAQLDAVNAELHDVEIGTRIEKIEMALGQEDQARGALQEANVAYSERYIIATNDMEIETISLNVGELATAGYALFNGYIPNTTYFRFTIPESKISKYQKGMTVNMKSTYGNQEFSGKIISIKQLTKYADITTAFPDYQPEDAVYEIKVIPTDRAKVNGLLVNSSVTLK
;
A
#
# COMPACT_ATOMS: atom_id res chain seq x y z
N MET A 1 6.42 52.72 -87.85
CA MET A 1 5.73 52.86 -86.57
C MET A 1 5.17 51.55 -85.99
N LYS A 2 4.81 50.55 -86.77
CA LYS A 2 4.21 49.27 -86.31
C LYS A 2 5.16 48.37 -85.55
N ASN A 3 6.48 48.42 -85.81
CA ASN A 3 7.44 47.48 -85.22
C ASN A 3 7.98 47.91 -83.82
N TYR A 4 7.75 49.14 -83.39
CA TYR A 4 8.18 49.65 -82.06
C TYR A 4 7.08 49.36 -81.01
N ILE A 5 5.82 49.31 -81.39
CA ILE A 5 4.71 48.99 -80.52
C ILE A 5 4.74 47.52 -80.10
N VAL A 6 5.09 46.61 -80.97
CA VAL A 6 5.21 45.17 -80.71
C VAL A 6 6.39 44.87 -79.80
N LYS A 7 7.53 45.54 -79.93
CA LYS A 7 8.70 45.41 -79.09
C LYS A 7 8.49 46.00 -77.69
N SER A 8 7.75 47.08 -77.58
CA SER A 8 7.39 47.70 -76.30
C SER A 8 6.37 46.84 -75.53
N LEU A 9 5.42 46.19 -76.21
CA LEU A 9 4.43 45.30 -75.57
C LEU A 9 5.07 44.00 -75.08
N PHE A 10 6.14 43.51 -75.79
CA PHE A 10 6.85 42.29 -75.38
C PHE A 10 7.80 42.52 -74.21
N LEU A 11 8.29 43.78 -74.04
CA LEU A 11 9.16 44.15 -72.93
C LEU A 11 8.35 44.33 -71.61
N VAL A 12 7.12 44.82 -71.67
CA VAL A 12 6.23 45.01 -70.54
C VAL A 12 5.65 43.64 -70.01
N THR A 13 5.41 42.66 -70.92
CA THR A 13 5.00 41.35 -70.52
C THR A 13 6.11 40.49 -69.88
N LEU A 14 7.39 40.80 -70.13
CA LEU A 14 8.52 40.07 -69.51
C LEU A 14 8.84 40.57 -68.09
N LEU A 15 8.43 41.78 -67.69
CA LEU A 15 8.63 42.32 -66.35
C LEU A 15 7.55 41.89 -65.35
N SER A 16 6.40 41.30 -65.79
CA SER A 16 5.32 40.89 -64.88
C SER A 16 5.45 39.44 -64.37
N LEU A 17 6.49 38.66 -64.76
CA LEU A 17 6.70 37.26 -64.35
C LEU A 17 7.65 37.10 -63.14
N GLY A 18 8.14 38.23 -62.54
CA GLY A 18 9.13 38.17 -61.48
C GLY A 18 8.65 38.38 -60.04
N ALA A 19 7.33 38.43 -59.79
CA ALA A 19 6.81 38.89 -58.49
C ALA A 19 5.81 37.96 -57.81
N CYS A 20 6.08 36.66 -57.82
CA CYS A 20 5.45 35.73 -56.86
C CYS A 20 6.53 34.85 -56.24
N LYS A 21 7.33 35.39 -55.30
CA LYS A 21 7.87 34.57 -54.25
C LYS A 21 6.74 34.17 -53.34
N ASN A 22 6.15 33.01 -53.61
CA ASN A 22 5.37 32.30 -52.62
C ASN A 22 6.35 31.90 -51.52
N GLU A 23 6.54 32.73 -50.53
CA GLU A 23 7.04 32.28 -49.24
C GLU A 23 5.95 31.37 -48.69
N THR A 24 6.13 30.07 -48.87
CA THR A 24 5.35 29.07 -48.14
C THR A 24 5.54 29.41 -46.66
N PRO A 25 4.44 29.73 -45.94
CA PRO A 25 4.56 30.07 -44.51
C PRO A 25 5.29 28.91 -43.84
N GLN A 26 6.42 29.21 -43.22
CA GLN A 26 7.23 28.23 -42.53
C GLN A 26 6.35 27.61 -41.46
N LYS A 27 5.87 26.37 -41.70
CA LYS A 27 4.97 25.65 -40.78
C LYS A 27 5.72 25.47 -39.45
N LEU A 28 5.37 26.28 -38.46
CA LEU A 28 5.95 26.22 -37.13
C LEU A 28 5.65 24.87 -36.51
N THR A 29 6.62 24.32 -35.80
CA THR A 29 6.44 23.04 -35.10
C THR A 29 5.48 23.24 -33.93
N GLU A 30 4.34 22.59 -33.99
CA GLU A 30 3.33 22.65 -32.96
C GLU A 30 3.58 21.58 -31.87
N GLY A 31 3.25 21.93 -30.67
CA GLY A 31 3.29 21.07 -29.49
C GLY A 31 2.10 21.34 -28.56
N LYS A 32 2.06 20.63 -27.47
CA LYS A 32 1.02 20.71 -26.46
C LYS A 32 1.57 21.02 -25.08
N THR A 33 0.85 21.87 -24.36
CA THR A 33 1.05 22.11 -22.94
C THR A 33 0.61 20.89 -22.15
N LYS A 34 1.45 20.41 -21.23
CA LYS A 34 1.17 19.27 -20.34
C LYS A 34 1.53 19.66 -18.91
N LYS A 35 0.91 18.97 -17.92
CA LYS A 35 1.30 18.96 -16.52
C LYS A 35 1.60 17.54 -16.09
N GLU A 36 2.38 17.34 -15.05
CA GLU A 36 2.54 16.01 -14.44
C GLU A 36 1.21 15.59 -13.80
N ILE A 37 0.85 14.32 -13.98
CA ILE A 37 -0.39 13.74 -13.48
C ILE A 37 -0.07 12.82 -12.32
N VAL A 38 -0.87 12.86 -11.27
CA VAL A 38 -0.90 11.90 -10.20
C VAL A 38 -2.26 11.21 -10.17
N SER A 39 -2.25 9.91 -9.93
CA SER A 39 -3.47 9.09 -9.88
C SER A 39 -3.63 8.49 -8.50
N PHE A 40 -4.85 8.51 -7.96
CA PHE A 40 -5.20 7.93 -6.67
C PHE A 40 -6.14 6.76 -6.89
N ALA A 41 -5.71 5.61 -6.39
CA ALA A 41 -6.48 4.38 -6.39
C ALA A 41 -6.80 3.98 -4.95
N PRO A 42 -7.97 3.40 -4.65
CA PRO A 42 -8.25 2.82 -3.37
C PRO A 42 -7.34 1.62 -3.10
N LYS A 43 -6.95 1.41 -1.85
CA LYS A 43 -6.21 0.23 -1.43
C LYS A 43 -7.12 -0.94 -1.05
N VAL A 44 -8.38 -0.64 -0.75
CA VAL A 44 -9.43 -1.61 -0.45
C VAL A 44 -10.58 -1.46 -1.43
N THR A 45 -11.19 -2.58 -1.81
CA THR A 45 -12.38 -2.58 -2.65
C THR A 45 -13.59 -2.22 -1.81
N GLY A 46 -14.44 -1.32 -2.33
CA GLY A 46 -15.65 -0.90 -1.64
C GLY A 46 -16.57 -0.06 -2.54
N ARG A 47 -17.81 0.12 -2.13
CA ARG A 47 -18.77 0.98 -2.82
C ARG A 47 -18.54 2.43 -2.41
N ILE A 48 -18.57 3.36 -3.37
CA ILE A 48 -18.40 4.79 -3.09
C ILE A 48 -19.64 5.29 -2.32
N LEU A 49 -19.46 5.68 -1.06
CA LEU A 49 -20.50 6.30 -0.24
C LEU A 49 -20.60 7.78 -0.50
N LYS A 50 -19.45 8.46 -0.61
CA LYS A 50 -19.41 9.90 -0.79
C LYS A 50 -18.11 10.32 -1.47
N ILE A 51 -18.24 11.31 -2.34
CA ILE A 51 -17.14 12.06 -2.96
C ILE A 51 -17.18 13.46 -2.35
N TYR A 52 -16.04 13.98 -1.89
CA TYR A 52 -15.93 15.26 -1.18
C TYR A 52 -15.37 16.39 -2.04
N VAL A 53 -14.97 16.08 -3.28
CA VAL A 53 -14.31 17.00 -4.19
C VAL A 53 -14.99 16.99 -5.56
N GLU A 54 -14.74 18.03 -6.34
CA GLU A 54 -15.26 18.20 -7.69
C GLU A 54 -14.11 18.31 -8.70
N GLU A 55 -14.37 18.00 -9.98
CA GLU A 55 -13.42 18.22 -11.06
C GLU A 55 -13.08 19.71 -11.19
N GLY A 56 -11.81 20.04 -11.37
CA GLY A 56 -11.27 21.41 -11.37
C GLY A 56 -10.98 21.98 -9.98
N GLN A 57 -11.36 21.29 -8.90
CA GLN A 57 -11.05 21.74 -7.54
C GLN A 57 -9.57 21.53 -7.20
N THR A 58 -8.96 22.50 -6.54
CA THR A 58 -7.62 22.35 -5.95
C THR A 58 -7.72 21.76 -4.56
N VAL A 59 -6.97 20.68 -4.31
CA VAL A 59 -6.87 19.97 -3.03
C VAL A 59 -5.43 19.96 -2.55
N LYS A 60 -5.26 19.80 -1.22
CA LYS A 60 -3.95 19.71 -0.56
C LYS A 60 -3.67 18.28 -0.13
N ALA A 61 -2.39 17.97 0.05
CA ALA A 61 -1.99 16.74 0.69
C ALA A 61 -2.66 16.61 2.08
N GLY A 62 -3.30 15.46 2.33
CA GLY A 62 -4.08 15.20 3.54
C GLY A 62 -5.60 15.37 3.36
N ASP A 63 -6.08 16.03 2.31
CA ASP A 63 -7.51 16.19 2.07
C ASP A 63 -8.15 14.84 1.72
N THR A 64 -9.35 14.59 2.26
CA THR A 64 -10.13 13.40 1.94
C THR A 64 -10.89 13.61 0.63
N LEU A 65 -10.63 12.76 -0.36
CA LEU A 65 -11.25 12.84 -1.68
C LEU A 65 -12.58 12.09 -1.73
N ALA A 66 -12.62 10.87 -1.15
CA ALA A 66 -13.81 10.03 -1.11
C ALA A 66 -13.83 9.11 0.11
N MET A 67 -15.02 8.57 0.40
CA MET A 67 -15.23 7.54 1.41
C MET A 67 -15.93 6.34 0.78
N LEU A 68 -15.41 5.14 1.11
CA LEU A 68 -15.93 3.86 0.66
C LEU A 68 -16.70 3.15 1.77
N ASP A 69 -17.74 2.40 1.40
CA ASP A 69 -18.35 1.36 2.23
C ASP A 69 -17.58 0.06 2.02
N VAL A 70 -17.07 -0.53 3.11
CA VAL A 70 -16.21 -1.71 3.11
C VAL A 70 -16.71 -2.75 4.11
N PRO A 71 -17.91 -3.32 3.91
CA PRO A 71 -18.54 -4.23 4.87
C PRO A 71 -17.70 -5.48 5.14
N GLU A 72 -16.96 -5.98 4.14
CA GLU A 72 -16.06 -7.14 4.29
C GLU A 72 -14.93 -6.85 5.29
N VAL A 73 -14.36 -5.64 5.24
CA VAL A 73 -13.32 -5.21 6.20
C VAL A 73 -13.90 -5.05 7.59
N SER A 74 -15.14 -4.52 7.71
CA SER A 74 -15.84 -4.41 8.98
C SER A 74 -16.09 -5.78 9.61
N ALA A 75 -16.48 -6.78 8.82
CA ALA A 75 -16.64 -8.16 9.27
C ALA A 75 -15.31 -8.77 9.75
N LYS A 76 -14.20 -8.52 9.05
CA LYS A 76 -12.85 -8.93 9.46
C LYS A 76 -12.45 -8.32 10.81
N ILE A 77 -12.78 -7.05 11.06
CA ILE A 77 -12.54 -6.41 12.38
C ILE A 77 -13.33 -7.14 13.48
N ALA A 78 -14.60 -7.45 13.24
CA ALA A 78 -15.41 -8.16 14.23
C ALA A 78 -14.82 -9.56 14.53
N GLN A 79 -14.41 -10.29 13.51
CA GLN A 79 -13.73 -11.58 13.63
C GLN A 79 -12.40 -11.47 14.41
N ALA A 80 -11.54 -10.49 14.06
CA ALA A 80 -10.25 -10.28 14.71
C ALA A 80 -10.41 -9.86 16.18
N LYS A 81 -11.42 -9.04 16.51
CA LYS A 81 -11.79 -8.70 17.91
C LYS A 81 -12.14 -9.94 18.71
N GLY A 82 -12.99 -10.83 18.15
CA GLY A 82 -13.35 -12.10 18.79
C GLY A 82 -12.14 -12.99 19.04
N ALA A 83 -11.25 -13.14 18.03
CA ALA A 83 -10.02 -13.90 18.15
C ALA A 83 -9.08 -13.32 19.22
N THR A 84 -8.93 -11.98 19.27
CA THR A 84 -8.12 -11.30 20.29
C THR A 84 -8.67 -11.53 21.69
N ALA A 85 -9.99 -11.43 21.87
CA ALA A 85 -10.63 -11.69 23.16
C ALA A 85 -10.40 -13.13 23.63
N ALA A 86 -10.54 -14.11 22.73
CA ALA A 86 -10.28 -15.52 23.04
C ALA A 86 -8.81 -15.76 23.42
N ALA A 87 -7.86 -15.20 22.66
CA ALA A 87 -6.43 -15.35 22.93
C ALA A 87 -6.03 -14.67 24.27
N THR A 88 -6.58 -13.48 24.55
CA THR A 88 -6.36 -12.80 25.85
C THR A 88 -6.91 -13.61 27.01
N ALA A 89 -8.09 -14.22 26.87
CA ALA A 89 -8.65 -15.12 27.89
C ALA A 89 -7.76 -16.35 28.10
N GLN A 90 -7.23 -16.95 27.02
CA GLN A 90 -6.31 -18.09 27.09
C GLN A 90 -5.00 -17.73 27.78
N ALA A 91 -4.41 -16.56 27.47
CA ALA A 91 -3.21 -16.07 28.13
C ALA A 91 -3.45 -15.82 29.64
N GLN A 92 -4.64 -15.30 29.99
CA GLN A 92 -5.01 -15.09 31.39
C GLN A 92 -5.20 -16.42 32.14
N LEU A 93 -5.82 -17.43 31.51
CA LEU A 93 -5.91 -18.78 32.08
C LEU A 93 -4.53 -19.39 32.31
N ALA A 94 -3.61 -19.23 31.34
CA ALA A 94 -2.24 -19.73 31.48
C ALA A 94 -1.50 -19.05 32.65
N LYS A 95 -1.69 -17.74 32.83
CA LYS A 95 -1.07 -16.96 33.94
C LYS A 95 -1.64 -17.33 35.30
N ASN A 96 -2.96 -17.53 35.38
CA ASN A 96 -3.63 -17.76 36.66
C ASN A 96 -3.32 -19.17 37.24
N GLY A 97 -2.98 -20.14 36.38
CA GLY A 97 -2.69 -21.51 36.79
C GLY A 97 -3.87 -22.23 37.46
N ALA A 98 -3.61 -23.06 38.45
CA ALA A 98 -4.62 -23.82 39.17
C ALA A 98 -5.50 -22.92 40.04
N THR A 99 -6.77 -23.29 40.17
CA THR A 99 -7.70 -22.59 41.05
C THR A 99 -7.43 -22.88 42.54
N ALA A 100 -7.85 -21.94 43.43
CA ALA A 100 -7.73 -22.14 44.87
C ALA A 100 -8.45 -23.40 45.38
N ASP A 101 -9.55 -23.79 44.69
CA ASP A 101 -10.28 -25.01 45.02
C ASP A 101 -9.52 -26.28 44.64
N GLN A 102 -8.87 -26.29 43.49
CA GLN A 102 -8.00 -27.39 43.07
C GLN A 102 -6.84 -27.62 44.08
N LEU A 103 -6.16 -26.52 44.48
CA LEU A 103 -5.13 -26.56 45.47
C LEU A 103 -5.65 -27.08 46.83
N ARG A 104 -6.84 -26.65 47.26
CA ARG A 104 -7.44 -27.08 48.52
C ARG A 104 -7.79 -28.59 48.48
N GLN A 105 -8.33 -29.08 47.36
CA GLN A 105 -8.60 -30.52 47.15
C GLN A 105 -7.30 -31.36 47.24
N LEU A 106 -6.26 -30.89 46.55
CA LEU A 106 -4.99 -31.62 46.53
C LEU A 106 -4.35 -31.66 47.92
N LYS A 107 -4.34 -30.53 48.68
CA LYS A 107 -3.86 -30.49 50.07
C LYS A 107 -4.65 -31.39 51.03
N ALA A 108 -5.95 -31.51 50.84
CA ALA A 108 -6.78 -32.43 51.59
C ALA A 108 -6.43 -33.90 51.28
N LYS A 109 -6.20 -34.27 50.00
CA LYS A 109 -5.75 -35.58 49.54
C LYS A 109 -4.37 -35.92 50.12
N GLN A 110 -3.43 -34.95 50.06
CA GLN A 110 -2.07 -35.08 50.67
C GLN A 110 -2.17 -35.40 52.14
N LYS A 111 -2.98 -34.65 52.91
CA LYS A 111 -3.17 -34.85 54.34
C LYS A 111 -3.67 -36.26 54.65
N GLY A 112 -4.69 -36.75 53.93
CA GLY A 112 -5.20 -38.14 54.14
C GLY A 112 -4.15 -39.23 53.85
N LEU A 113 -3.38 -39.06 52.77
CA LEU A 113 -2.29 -40.01 52.44
C LEU A 113 -1.10 -39.94 53.44
N ALA A 114 -0.82 -38.76 54.02
CA ALA A 114 0.19 -38.59 55.07
C ALA A 114 -0.23 -39.34 56.35
N GLU A 115 -1.48 -39.22 56.78
CA GLU A 115 -2.01 -39.96 57.94
C GLU A 115 -1.96 -41.50 57.69
N GLN A 116 -2.29 -41.94 56.46
CA GLN A 116 -2.20 -43.37 56.11
C GLN A 116 -0.72 -43.87 56.11
N PHE A 117 0.20 -43.07 55.60
CA PHE A 117 1.63 -43.38 55.64
C PHE A 117 2.15 -43.46 57.07
N GLU A 118 1.80 -42.51 57.93
CA GLU A 118 2.18 -42.50 59.34
C GLU A 118 1.69 -43.78 60.08
N PHE A 119 0.48 -44.17 59.81
CA PHE A 119 -0.07 -45.46 60.35
C PHE A 119 0.73 -46.68 59.85
N ALA A 120 1.01 -46.74 58.54
CA ALA A 120 1.80 -47.82 57.94
C ALA A 120 3.22 -47.87 58.49
N GLN A 121 3.85 -46.69 58.66
CA GLN A 121 5.20 -46.54 59.24
C GLN A 121 5.27 -47.04 60.71
N LYS A 122 4.30 -46.65 61.53
CA LYS A 122 4.21 -47.13 62.91
C LYS A 122 3.99 -48.65 62.95
N SER A 123 3.17 -49.23 62.05
CA SER A 123 2.92 -50.67 61.95
C SER A 123 4.19 -51.39 61.51
N TYR A 124 4.90 -50.90 60.49
CA TYR A 124 6.17 -51.48 60.02
C TYR A 124 7.25 -51.44 61.13
N LYS A 125 7.38 -50.34 61.89
CA LYS A 125 8.33 -50.21 63.02
C LYS A 125 8.06 -51.27 64.10
N ARG A 126 6.76 -51.52 64.47
CA ARG A 126 6.40 -52.58 65.39
C ARG A 126 6.73 -53.95 64.83
N ALA A 127 6.37 -54.23 63.58
CA ALA A 127 6.65 -55.49 62.92
C ALA A 127 8.16 -55.77 62.78
N SER A 128 8.97 -54.76 62.51
CA SER A 128 10.44 -54.89 62.46
C SER A 128 11.05 -55.25 63.78
N ASN A 129 10.53 -54.73 64.89
CA ASN A 129 10.99 -55.13 66.25
C ASN A 129 10.58 -56.58 66.56
N MET A 130 9.31 -56.94 66.30
CA MET A 130 8.81 -58.33 66.53
C MET A 130 9.57 -59.35 65.68
N PHE A 131 9.92 -59.00 64.45
CA PHE A 131 10.69 -59.88 63.56
C PHE A 131 12.14 -60.07 64.05
N LYS A 132 12.77 -59.02 64.56
CA LYS A 132 14.12 -59.08 65.21
C LYS A 132 14.09 -60.02 66.42
N ASP A 133 13.00 -59.96 67.21
CA ASP A 133 12.82 -60.79 68.38
C ASP A 133 12.31 -62.22 68.09
N SER A 134 12.25 -62.60 66.76
CA SER A 134 11.72 -63.90 66.29
C SER A 134 10.26 -64.16 66.64
N LEU A 135 9.45 -63.14 66.86
CA LEU A 135 8.06 -63.22 67.28
C LEU A 135 7.08 -63.03 66.06
N MET A 136 7.59 -63.06 64.85
CA MET A 136 6.79 -62.90 63.63
C MET A 136 7.39 -63.70 62.48
N SER A 137 6.43 -64.25 61.60
CA SER A 137 6.83 -65.02 60.40
C SER A 137 7.42 -64.02 59.33
N PRO A 138 8.36 -64.55 58.49
CA PRO A 138 8.90 -63.74 57.40
C PRO A 138 7.78 -63.23 56.45
N GLN A 139 6.81 -64.05 56.11
CA GLN A 139 5.70 -63.67 55.23
C GLN A 139 4.87 -62.49 55.79
N SER A 140 4.52 -62.55 57.11
CA SER A 140 3.77 -61.44 57.76
C SER A 140 4.58 -60.15 57.81
N TYR A 141 5.90 -60.23 57.98
CA TYR A 141 6.77 -59.06 57.89
C TYR A 141 6.79 -58.47 56.49
N ASP A 142 6.95 -59.31 55.46
CA ASP A 142 6.98 -58.88 54.06
C ASP A 142 5.65 -58.19 53.66
N GLU A 143 4.53 -58.70 54.10
CA GLU A 143 3.20 -58.08 53.87
C GLU A 143 3.07 -56.68 54.47
N ILE A 144 3.59 -56.49 55.73
CA ILE A 144 3.55 -55.18 56.38
C ILE A 144 4.55 -54.22 55.74
N PHE A 145 5.72 -54.74 55.34
CA PHE A 145 6.71 -53.95 54.59
C PHE A 145 6.16 -53.50 53.23
N ALA A 146 5.50 -54.38 52.47
CA ALA A 146 4.86 -54.00 51.22
C ALA A 146 3.80 -52.92 51.41
N LYS A 147 2.96 -53.00 52.46
CA LYS A 147 1.98 -51.98 52.82
C LYS A 147 2.62 -50.63 53.13
N TYR A 148 3.73 -50.64 53.88
CA TYR A 148 4.50 -49.45 54.18
C TYR A 148 5.07 -48.78 52.91
N GLN A 149 5.68 -49.59 52.03
CA GLN A 149 6.25 -49.10 50.75
C GLN A 149 5.13 -48.56 49.84
N GLY A 150 3.99 -49.21 49.78
CA GLY A 150 2.82 -48.74 49.02
C GLY A 150 2.30 -47.38 49.52
N ALA A 151 2.14 -47.26 50.83
CA ALA A 151 1.70 -45.96 51.42
C ALA A 151 2.71 -44.83 51.21
N LYS A 152 4.03 -45.14 51.28
CA LYS A 152 5.07 -44.18 50.96
C LYS A 152 4.98 -43.71 49.50
N ALA A 153 4.89 -44.64 48.57
CA ALA A 153 4.81 -44.33 47.14
C ALA A 153 3.57 -43.45 46.79
N GLN A 154 2.41 -43.71 47.46
CA GLN A 154 1.23 -42.86 47.30
C GLN A 154 1.40 -41.46 47.84
N LEU A 155 2.06 -41.29 48.99
CA LEU A 155 2.35 -39.94 49.53
C LEU A 155 3.34 -39.20 48.64
N ASP A 156 4.40 -39.86 48.17
CA ASP A 156 5.39 -39.27 47.29
C ASP A 156 4.77 -38.81 45.99
N ALA A 157 3.85 -39.58 45.43
CA ALA A 157 3.13 -39.25 44.18
C ALA A 157 2.25 -37.99 44.35
N VAL A 158 1.48 -37.88 45.45
CA VAL A 158 0.65 -36.71 45.71
C VAL A 158 1.49 -35.46 46.03
N ASN A 159 2.64 -35.65 46.67
CA ASN A 159 3.57 -34.52 46.91
C ASN A 159 4.13 -33.99 45.61
N ALA A 160 4.51 -34.87 44.66
CA ALA A 160 4.92 -34.44 43.31
C ALA A 160 3.80 -33.73 42.56
N GLU A 161 2.57 -34.25 42.61
CA GLU A 161 1.39 -33.61 41.98
C GLU A 161 1.14 -32.22 42.59
N LEU A 162 1.20 -32.07 43.90
CA LEU A 162 1.01 -30.82 44.61
C LEU A 162 2.13 -29.82 44.24
N HIS A 163 3.36 -30.25 44.19
CA HIS A 163 4.51 -29.45 43.82
C HIS A 163 4.37 -28.88 42.40
N ASP A 164 3.98 -29.72 41.42
CA ASP A 164 3.73 -29.30 40.04
C ASP A 164 2.63 -28.23 39.94
N VAL A 165 1.57 -28.40 40.73
CA VAL A 165 0.45 -27.45 40.76
C VAL A 165 0.81 -26.13 41.47
N GLU A 166 1.64 -26.19 42.53
CA GLU A 166 2.11 -25.02 43.30
C GLU A 166 3.14 -24.19 42.52
N ILE A 167 4.00 -24.81 41.73
CA ILE A 167 4.89 -24.13 40.78
C ILE A 167 4.08 -23.34 39.74
N GLY A 168 2.88 -23.83 39.42
CA GLY A 168 1.96 -23.21 38.45
C GLY A 168 2.24 -23.61 37.01
N THR A 169 1.69 -22.83 36.08
CA THR A 169 1.84 -23.09 34.64
C THR A 169 3.30 -22.87 34.22
N ARG A 170 3.86 -23.81 33.49
CA ARG A 170 5.23 -23.71 32.94
C ARG A 170 5.35 -22.45 32.11
N ILE A 171 6.50 -21.75 32.28
CA ILE A 171 6.74 -20.44 31.63
C ILE A 171 6.58 -20.52 30.11
N GLU A 172 6.98 -21.64 29.49
CA GLU A 172 6.86 -21.83 28.06
C GLU A 172 5.39 -21.87 27.58
N LYS A 173 4.48 -22.40 28.39
CA LYS A 173 3.04 -22.36 28.08
C LYS A 173 2.47 -20.96 28.19
N ILE A 174 2.93 -20.17 29.16
CA ILE A 174 2.55 -18.76 29.31
C ILE A 174 3.06 -17.98 28.11
N GLU A 175 4.33 -18.15 27.73
CA GLU A 175 4.93 -17.49 26.56
C GLU A 175 4.23 -17.85 25.26
N MET A 176 3.87 -19.13 25.07
CA MET A 176 3.06 -19.55 23.90
C MET A 176 1.69 -18.86 23.87
N ALA A 177 1.00 -18.78 24.99
CA ALA A 177 -0.31 -18.14 25.06
C ALA A 177 -0.21 -16.61 24.83
N LEU A 178 0.85 -15.97 25.33
CA LEU A 178 1.13 -14.57 25.04
C LEU A 178 1.46 -14.35 23.55
N GLY A 179 2.26 -15.22 22.95
CA GLY A 179 2.55 -15.16 21.52
C GLY A 179 1.30 -15.28 20.64
N GLN A 180 0.33 -16.13 21.05
CA GLN A 180 -0.96 -16.23 20.38
C GLN A 180 -1.80 -14.95 20.57
N GLU A 181 -1.76 -14.33 21.75
CA GLU A 181 -2.43 -13.04 21.98
C GLU A 181 -1.83 -11.94 21.10
N ASP A 182 -0.52 -11.85 21.00
CA ASP A 182 0.16 -10.86 20.17
C ASP A 182 -0.14 -11.07 18.68
N GLN A 183 -0.18 -12.31 18.22
CA GLN A 183 -0.59 -12.65 16.85
C GLN A 183 -2.02 -12.19 16.56
N ALA A 184 -2.97 -12.44 17.47
CA ALA A 184 -4.35 -12.02 17.33
C ALA A 184 -4.49 -10.49 17.34
N ARG A 185 -3.73 -9.79 18.18
CA ARG A 185 -3.66 -8.32 18.19
C ARG A 185 -3.09 -7.76 16.89
N GLY A 186 -2.05 -8.38 16.34
CA GLY A 186 -1.50 -8.02 15.03
C GLY A 186 -2.55 -8.12 13.92
N ALA A 187 -3.32 -9.21 13.87
CA ALA A 187 -4.40 -9.38 12.91
C ALA A 187 -5.52 -8.33 13.07
N LEU A 188 -5.86 -7.96 14.32
CA LEU A 188 -6.81 -6.88 14.59
C LEU A 188 -6.27 -5.52 14.12
N GLN A 189 -4.99 -5.25 14.33
CA GLN A 189 -4.35 -4.03 13.86
C GLN A 189 -4.35 -3.94 12.33
N GLU A 190 -4.01 -5.03 11.64
CA GLU A 190 -4.08 -5.10 10.18
C GLU A 190 -5.49 -4.81 9.66
N ALA A 191 -6.52 -5.42 10.25
CA ALA A 191 -7.90 -5.15 9.88
C ALA A 191 -8.32 -3.68 10.12
N ASN A 192 -7.84 -3.05 11.21
CA ASN A 192 -8.11 -1.64 11.48
C ASN A 192 -7.40 -0.72 10.48
N VAL A 193 -6.16 -1.03 10.08
CA VAL A 193 -5.45 -0.30 9.01
C VAL A 193 -6.23 -0.40 7.70
N ALA A 194 -6.63 -1.62 7.30
CA ALA A 194 -7.45 -1.81 6.10
C ALA A 194 -8.77 -1.02 6.16
N TYR A 195 -9.40 -0.91 7.33
CA TYR A 195 -10.61 -0.10 7.51
C TYR A 195 -10.35 1.40 7.39
N SER A 196 -9.21 1.89 7.84
CA SER A 196 -8.84 3.30 7.67
C SER A 196 -8.64 3.67 6.20
N GLU A 197 -8.21 2.73 5.36
CA GLU A 197 -8.02 2.90 3.91
C GLU A 197 -9.36 3.07 3.14
N ARG A 198 -10.52 2.99 3.82
CA ARG A 198 -11.81 3.39 3.23
C ARG A 198 -11.87 4.87 2.86
N TYR A 199 -11.04 5.70 3.46
CA TYR A 199 -10.87 7.10 3.07
C TYR A 199 -9.78 7.21 2.03
N ILE A 200 -10.10 7.72 0.86
CA ILE A 200 -9.13 8.04 -0.18
C ILE A 200 -8.62 9.44 0.11
N ILE A 201 -7.34 9.55 0.44
CA ILE A 201 -6.70 10.79 0.87
C ILE A 201 -5.68 11.23 -0.19
N ALA A 202 -5.66 12.52 -0.53
CA ALA A 202 -4.67 13.11 -1.41
C ALA A 202 -3.29 13.04 -0.75
N THR A 203 -2.30 12.49 -1.44
CA THR A 203 -0.91 12.44 -0.96
C THR A 203 -0.08 13.65 -1.43
N ASN A 204 -0.62 14.41 -2.38
CA ASN A 204 0.04 15.58 -2.99
C ASN A 204 -0.97 16.71 -3.18
N ASP A 205 -0.48 17.94 -3.21
CA ASP A 205 -1.26 19.06 -3.69
C ASP A 205 -1.54 18.87 -5.18
N MET A 206 -2.79 19.01 -5.60
CA MET A 206 -3.19 18.83 -6.99
C MET A 206 -4.49 19.56 -7.34
N GLU A 207 -4.72 19.76 -8.62
CA GLU A 207 -5.99 20.16 -9.21
C GLU A 207 -6.66 18.90 -9.79
N ILE A 208 -7.86 18.55 -9.32
CA ILE A 208 -8.58 17.37 -9.79
C ILE A 208 -8.89 17.50 -11.28
N GLU A 209 -8.41 16.56 -12.08
CA GLU A 209 -8.69 16.51 -13.52
C GLU A 209 -9.95 15.71 -13.82
N THR A 210 -10.00 14.49 -13.26
CA THR A 210 -11.05 13.52 -13.58
C THR A 210 -11.39 12.70 -12.34
N ILE A 211 -12.68 12.45 -12.17
CA ILE A 211 -13.26 11.51 -11.21
C ILE A 211 -13.88 10.36 -12.01
N SER A 212 -13.26 9.17 -11.96
CA SER A 212 -13.59 8.07 -12.88
C SER A 212 -14.85 7.30 -12.52
N LEU A 213 -15.37 7.43 -11.30
CA LEU A 213 -16.54 6.70 -10.80
C LEU A 213 -17.48 7.64 -10.02
N ASN A 214 -18.75 7.25 -9.93
CA ASN A 214 -19.79 7.99 -9.24
C ASN A 214 -20.14 7.37 -7.88
N VAL A 215 -20.85 8.13 -7.04
CA VAL A 215 -21.43 7.63 -5.79
C VAL A 215 -22.35 6.43 -6.09
N GLY A 216 -22.18 5.35 -5.32
CA GLY A 216 -22.91 4.09 -5.48
C GLY A 216 -22.18 3.06 -6.34
N GLU A 217 -21.16 3.42 -7.12
CA GLU A 217 -20.39 2.50 -7.94
C GLU A 217 -19.32 1.78 -7.11
N LEU A 218 -18.83 0.63 -7.62
CA LEU A 218 -17.80 -0.17 -6.98
C LEU A 218 -16.41 0.32 -7.37
N ALA A 219 -15.67 0.83 -6.40
CA ALA A 219 -14.26 1.16 -6.54
C ALA A 219 -13.40 -0.07 -6.21
N THR A 220 -12.68 -0.57 -7.22
CA THR A 220 -11.81 -1.74 -7.07
C THR A 220 -10.40 -1.29 -6.65
N ALA A 221 -9.80 -2.01 -5.69
CA ALA A 221 -8.44 -1.73 -5.26
C ALA A 221 -7.43 -1.73 -6.42
N GLY A 222 -6.56 -0.72 -6.47
CA GLY A 222 -5.52 -0.57 -7.48
C GLY A 222 -5.96 0.14 -8.77
N TYR A 223 -7.26 0.39 -9.00
CA TYR A 223 -7.73 1.16 -10.15
C TYR A 223 -7.89 2.64 -9.79
N ALA A 224 -7.34 3.52 -10.64
CA ALA A 224 -7.36 4.96 -10.40
C ALA A 224 -8.81 5.50 -10.37
N LEU A 225 -9.19 6.10 -9.25
CA LEU A 225 -10.47 6.77 -9.07
C LEU A 225 -10.36 8.27 -9.34
N PHE A 226 -9.26 8.89 -8.92
CA PHE A 226 -8.98 10.30 -9.14
C PHE A 226 -7.69 10.45 -9.94
N ASN A 227 -7.72 11.36 -10.92
CA ASN A 227 -6.51 11.87 -11.56
C ASN A 227 -6.45 13.38 -11.32
N GLY A 228 -5.26 13.90 -11.10
CA GLY A 228 -5.07 15.33 -10.89
C GLY A 228 -3.74 15.82 -11.40
N TYR A 229 -3.68 17.12 -11.71
CA TYR A 229 -2.48 17.81 -12.14
C TYR A 229 -1.71 18.33 -10.94
N ILE A 230 -0.42 18.05 -10.89
CA ILE A 230 0.46 18.61 -9.87
C ILE A 230 0.74 20.09 -10.21
N PRO A 231 0.52 21.03 -9.29
CA PRO A 231 0.79 22.45 -9.52
C PRO A 231 2.26 22.71 -9.89
N ASN A 232 2.50 23.72 -10.71
CA ASN A 232 3.85 24.18 -11.11
C ASN A 232 4.71 23.13 -11.83
N THR A 233 4.08 22.10 -12.44
CA THR A 233 4.77 21.06 -13.22
C THR A 233 4.59 21.20 -14.72
N THR A 234 4.14 22.36 -15.19
CA THR A 234 3.90 22.62 -16.62
C THR A 234 5.16 22.32 -17.45
N TYR A 235 4.98 21.55 -18.53
CA TYR A 235 5.99 21.28 -19.54
C TYR A 235 5.35 21.24 -20.93
N PHE A 236 6.16 21.26 -21.96
CA PHE A 236 5.69 21.24 -23.35
C PHE A 236 6.21 20.00 -24.05
N ARG A 237 5.31 19.37 -24.82
CA ARG A 237 5.65 18.23 -25.69
C ARG A 237 5.51 18.65 -27.14
N PHE A 238 6.58 18.45 -27.89
CA PHE A 238 6.60 18.64 -29.33
C PHE A 238 6.91 17.33 -30.00
N THR A 239 6.20 17.06 -31.08
CA THR A 239 6.45 15.90 -31.94
C THR A 239 7.14 16.39 -33.21
N ILE A 240 8.35 15.88 -33.48
CA ILE A 240 9.23 16.37 -34.54
C ILE A 240 9.65 15.21 -35.42
N PRO A 241 9.48 15.32 -36.76
CA PRO A 241 9.96 14.30 -37.68
C PRO A 241 11.48 14.23 -37.73
N GLU A 242 12.01 13.07 -38.10
CA GLU A 242 13.47 12.81 -38.14
C GLU A 242 14.22 13.84 -39.01
N SER A 243 13.65 14.23 -40.13
CA SER A 243 14.22 15.23 -41.04
C SER A 243 14.52 16.60 -40.39
N LYS A 244 13.86 16.92 -39.23
CA LYS A 244 14.00 18.19 -38.53
C LYS A 244 14.69 18.06 -37.15
N ILE A 245 14.87 16.82 -36.64
CA ILE A 245 15.35 16.61 -35.27
C ILE A 245 16.81 17.06 -35.06
N SER A 246 17.63 17.06 -36.10
CA SER A 246 19.03 17.48 -36.06
C SER A 246 19.23 18.91 -35.57
N LYS A 247 18.21 19.75 -35.65
CA LYS A 247 18.21 21.15 -35.18
C LYS A 247 18.10 21.30 -33.66
N TYR A 248 17.75 20.22 -32.94
CA TYR A 248 17.44 20.22 -31.52
C TYR A 248 18.41 19.32 -30.76
N GLN A 249 18.88 19.80 -29.62
CA GLN A 249 19.78 19.06 -28.74
C GLN A 249 19.30 19.16 -27.29
N LYS A 250 19.54 18.11 -26.50
CA LYS A 250 19.28 18.13 -25.06
C LYS A 250 20.09 19.26 -24.41
N GLY A 251 19.42 20.05 -23.59
CA GLY A 251 20.01 21.22 -22.92
C GLY A 251 19.85 22.54 -23.70
N MET A 252 19.44 22.52 -24.96
CA MET A 252 19.22 23.70 -25.78
C MET A 252 18.03 24.52 -25.24
N THR A 253 18.16 25.83 -25.25
CA THR A 253 17.05 26.75 -24.95
C THR A 253 16.29 27.06 -26.25
N VAL A 254 14.99 26.96 -26.21
CA VAL A 254 14.08 27.23 -27.32
C VAL A 254 13.04 28.26 -26.95
N ASN A 255 12.67 29.11 -27.92
CA ASN A 255 11.62 30.09 -27.76
C ASN A 255 10.29 29.50 -28.26
N MET A 256 9.24 29.77 -27.50
CA MET A 256 7.91 29.20 -27.74
C MET A 256 6.87 30.30 -27.67
N LYS A 257 5.76 30.09 -28.36
CA LYS A 257 4.61 30.98 -28.34
C LYS A 257 3.34 30.19 -28.13
N SER A 258 2.54 30.58 -27.13
CA SER A 258 1.22 30.01 -26.96
C SER A 258 0.27 30.50 -28.06
N THR A 259 -0.48 29.61 -28.66
CA THR A 259 -1.54 29.97 -29.60
C THR A 259 -2.71 30.64 -28.86
N TYR A 260 -2.97 30.20 -27.61
CA TYR A 260 -3.92 30.84 -26.73
C TYR A 260 -3.24 31.98 -25.98
N GLY A 261 -3.74 33.21 -26.13
CA GLY A 261 -3.21 34.43 -25.47
C GLY A 261 -1.95 34.99 -26.06
N ASN A 262 -1.38 34.42 -27.12
CA ASN A 262 -0.24 34.99 -27.89
C ASN A 262 1.02 35.22 -27.06
N GLN A 263 1.17 34.57 -25.90
CA GLN A 263 2.24 34.78 -24.95
C GLN A 263 3.54 34.08 -25.39
N GLU A 264 4.65 34.77 -25.27
CA GLU A 264 5.98 34.26 -25.59
C GLU A 264 6.75 33.89 -24.32
N PHE A 265 7.42 32.77 -24.36
CA PHE A 265 8.26 32.24 -23.28
C PHE A 265 9.38 31.36 -23.82
N SER A 266 10.41 31.18 -23.01
CA SER A 266 11.54 30.33 -23.33
C SER A 266 11.52 29.08 -22.44
N GLY A 267 12.11 27.99 -22.94
CA GLY A 267 12.25 26.75 -22.18
C GLY A 267 13.47 25.96 -22.61
N LYS A 268 13.88 25.01 -21.76
CA LYS A 268 15.03 24.15 -21.98
C LYS A 268 14.59 22.74 -22.37
N ILE A 269 15.16 22.19 -23.42
CA ILE A 269 14.95 20.81 -23.84
C ILE A 269 15.61 19.88 -22.82
N ILE A 270 14.82 19.03 -22.15
CA ILE A 270 15.31 18.09 -21.13
C ILE A 270 15.44 16.68 -21.66
N SER A 271 14.63 16.30 -22.64
CA SER A 271 14.69 14.98 -23.24
C SER A 271 14.28 15.03 -24.71
N ILE A 272 14.91 14.17 -25.49
CA ILE A 272 14.53 13.83 -26.87
C ILE A 272 14.46 12.33 -26.90
N LYS A 273 13.30 11.75 -27.28
CA LYS A 273 13.16 10.30 -27.42
C LYS A 273 12.38 9.96 -28.67
N GLN A 274 12.76 8.87 -29.30
CA GLN A 274 12.02 8.32 -30.42
C GLN A 274 10.66 7.78 -29.96
N LEU A 275 9.61 8.11 -30.67
CA LEU A 275 8.28 7.52 -30.48
C LEU A 275 8.18 6.22 -31.28
N THR A 276 7.53 5.22 -30.68
CA THR A 276 7.17 3.98 -31.42
C THR A 276 6.10 4.29 -32.45
N LYS A 277 6.12 3.60 -33.59
CA LYS A 277 5.26 3.83 -34.77
C LYS A 277 3.75 3.95 -34.51
N TYR A 278 3.26 3.57 -33.32
CA TYR A 278 1.83 3.56 -32.98
C TYR A 278 1.39 4.69 -32.05
N ALA A 279 2.26 5.59 -31.65
CA ALA A 279 1.92 6.70 -30.78
C ALA A 279 1.45 7.91 -31.59
N ASP A 280 0.13 8.08 -31.70
CA ASP A 280 -0.61 9.33 -32.03
C ASP A 280 -0.03 10.27 -33.12
N ILE A 281 0.43 9.69 -34.22
CA ILE A 281 1.12 10.38 -35.30
C ILE A 281 0.14 11.09 -36.25
N THR A 282 -1.07 10.61 -36.34
CA THR A 282 -2.03 10.98 -37.40
C THR A 282 -2.65 12.36 -37.22
N THR A 283 -2.61 12.95 -36.02
CA THR A 283 -3.26 14.24 -35.73
C THR A 283 -2.34 15.45 -35.79
N ALA A 284 -1.01 15.27 -35.70
CA ALA A 284 -0.07 16.38 -35.58
C ALA A 284 0.54 16.86 -36.91
N PHE A 285 0.63 15.99 -37.94
CA PHE A 285 1.30 16.34 -39.19
C PHE A 285 0.61 15.70 -40.39
N PRO A 286 -0.19 16.48 -41.18
CA PRO A 286 -0.77 15.97 -42.43
C PRO A 286 0.26 15.67 -43.52
N ASP A 287 1.50 16.16 -43.39
CA ASP A 287 2.62 15.91 -44.32
C ASP A 287 3.55 14.81 -43.84
N TYR A 288 3.17 14.03 -42.82
CA TYR A 288 3.95 12.93 -42.30
C TYR A 288 3.96 11.75 -43.28
N GLN A 289 5.17 11.31 -43.62
CA GLN A 289 5.35 10.08 -44.38
C GLN A 289 5.40 8.90 -43.37
N PRO A 290 4.64 7.82 -43.59
CA PRO A 290 4.61 6.67 -42.65
C PRO A 290 5.97 6.02 -42.38
N GLU A 291 6.96 6.32 -43.20
CA GLU A 291 8.32 5.78 -43.13
C GLU A 291 9.25 6.60 -42.23
N ASP A 292 8.92 7.87 -41.95
CA ASP A 292 9.74 8.75 -41.12
C ASP A 292 9.63 8.38 -39.64
N ALA A 293 10.77 8.31 -38.93
CA ALA A 293 10.78 8.22 -37.47
C ALA A 293 10.34 9.56 -36.87
N VAL A 294 9.62 9.49 -35.78
CA VAL A 294 9.10 10.67 -35.06
C VAL A 294 9.71 10.73 -33.67
N TYR A 295 10.15 11.91 -33.29
CA TYR A 295 10.77 12.18 -31.99
C TYR A 295 9.91 13.09 -31.15
N GLU A 296 9.83 12.77 -29.87
CA GLU A 296 9.23 13.64 -28.86
C GLU A 296 10.30 14.45 -28.17
N ILE A 297 10.10 15.77 -28.13
CA ILE A 297 10.90 16.70 -27.34
C ILE A 297 10.09 17.14 -26.13
N LYS A 298 10.63 16.96 -24.92
CA LYS A 298 10.07 17.51 -23.68
C LYS A 298 10.86 18.79 -23.32
N VAL A 299 10.13 19.90 -23.20
CA VAL A 299 10.68 21.22 -22.88
C VAL A 299 10.12 21.68 -21.54
N ILE A 300 10.99 22.09 -20.63
CA ILE A 300 10.58 22.72 -19.36
C ILE A 300 10.72 24.25 -19.51
N PRO A 301 9.71 25.04 -19.12
CA PRO A 301 9.81 26.50 -19.16
C PRO A 301 10.91 26.99 -18.23
N THR A 302 11.65 28.01 -18.66
CA THR A 302 12.68 28.68 -17.83
C THR A 302 12.02 29.46 -16.69
N ASP A 303 10.89 30.10 -16.96
CA ASP A 303 10.08 30.80 -15.97
C ASP A 303 8.71 30.15 -15.84
N ARG A 304 8.51 29.42 -14.73
CA ARG A 304 7.26 28.69 -14.47
C ARG A 304 6.09 29.61 -14.19
N ALA A 305 6.32 30.79 -13.63
CA ALA A 305 5.25 31.74 -13.30
C ALA A 305 4.51 32.23 -14.56
N LYS A 306 5.22 32.39 -15.67
CA LYS A 306 4.64 32.82 -16.96
C LYS A 306 3.72 31.82 -17.60
N VAL A 307 3.83 30.53 -17.23
CA VAL A 307 3.09 29.44 -17.88
C VAL A 307 2.01 28.81 -16.99
N ASN A 308 1.88 29.24 -15.73
CA ASN A 308 0.91 28.67 -14.78
C ASN A 308 -0.55 28.86 -15.22
N GLY A 309 -0.85 29.91 -15.99
CA GLY A 309 -2.19 30.17 -16.52
C GLY A 309 -2.51 29.46 -17.85
N LEU A 310 -1.58 28.70 -18.43
CA LEU A 310 -1.81 27.98 -19.66
C LEU A 310 -2.69 26.75 -19.41
N LEU A 311 -3.70 26.61 -20.24
CA LEU A 311 -4.58 25.44 -20.21
C LEU A 311 -3.81 24.19 -20.64
N VAL A 312 -4.02 23.09 -19.93
CA VAL A 312 -3.48 21.78 -20.33
C VAL A 312 -4.01 21.41 -21.71
N ASN A 313 -3.20 20.77 -22.52
CA ASN A 313 -3.47 20.43 -23.94
C ASN A 313 -3.60 21.64 -24.87
N SER A 314 -3.39 22.90 -24.42
CA SER A 314 -3.36 24.05 -25.33
C SER A 314 -2.17 23.95 -26.31
N SER A 315 -2.35 24.49 -27.51
CA SER A 315 -1.31 24.49 -28.56
C SER A 315 -0.23 25.51 -28.30
N VAL A 316 1.00 25.10 -28.52
CA VAL A 316 2.21 25.92 -28.40
C VAL A 316 3.09 25.70 -29.64
N THR A 317 3.67 26.74 -30.19
CA THR A 317 4.54 26.67 -31.36
C THR A 317 5.99 26.97 -30.99
N LEU A 318 6.93 26.22 -31.57
CA LEU A 318 8.37 26.55 -31.57
C LEU A 318 8.64 27.67 -32.58
N LYS A 319 9.46 28.65 -32.15
CA LYS A 319 9.94 29.72 -33.03
C LYS A 319 11.33 29.40 -33.60
#